data_6ccc01f5f4a3d5d3178cc60a6ac549db
#
_entry.id   6ccc01f5f4a3d5d3178cc60a6ac549db
#
_cell.length_a   1.000
_cell.length_b   1.000
_cell.length_c   1.000
_cell.angle_alpha   90.00
_cell.angle_beta   90.00
_cell.angle_gamma   90.00
#
_symmetry.space_group_name_H-M   'P 1'
#
loop_
_entity.id
_entity.type
_entity.pdbx_description
1 polymer ?
#
loop_
_entity_poly.entity_id
_entity_poly.type
_entity_poly.pdbx_seq_one_letter_code
_entity_poly.pdbx_strand_id
1 'polypeptide(L)'
;MRVAWRTVGSIIERVVADGRAAHDPFAGLVRIGIDEISYTRGQRYLTVLVDHESGRLIWAAIGRDKATLRGFFDLLGEDRSKQIEVVSADGAEWIADVVREACPNATLVIDAFHVVSWATEALDEVRREVWNAARRDGMRAHAKELKGCRFALWKNPEDLTARQVSRSWPGSRRRTGSSIAPTCWFNRPSSLLHEPRTNLRSPW
;
A
#
# COMPACT_ATOMS: atom_id res chain seq x y z
N MET A 1 6.56 -32.00 -21.61
CA MET A 1 7.75 -32.14 -20.75
C MET A 1 7.35 -31.71 -19.35
N ARG A 2 7.44 -32.58 -18.34
CA ARG A 2 7.14 -32.22 -16.92
C ARG A 2 8.46 -32.00 -16.18
N VAL A 3 8.70 -30.81 -15.73
CA VAL A 3 9.88 -30.47 -14.93
C VAL A 3 9.51 -30.55 -13.44
N ALA A 4 10.35 -31.20 -12.65
CA ALA A 4 10.13 -31.31 -11.21
C ALA A 4 10.41 -29.98 -10.52
N TRP A 5 9.63 -29.63 -9.49
CA TRP A 5 9.81 -28.39 -8.71
C TRP A 5 11.22 -28.25 -8.13
N ARG A 6 11.85 -29.34 -7.74
CA ARG A 6 13.27 -29.35 -7.30
C ARG A 6 14.22 -28.81 -8.37
N THR A 7 14.02 -29.21 -9.64
CA THR A 7 14.84 -28.75 -10.77
C THR A 7 14.65 -27.27 -11.02
N VAL A 8 13.41 -26.77 -10.92
CA VAL A 8 13.12 -25.34 -11.03
C VAL A 8 13.81 -24.57 -9.90
N GLY A 9 13.71 -25.05 -8.66
CA GLY A 9 14.37 -24.44 -7.50
C GLY A 9 15.88 -24.33 -7.69
N SER A 10 16.55 -25.43 -8.07
CA SER A 10 18.01 -25.42 -8.27
C SER A 10 18.47 -24.55 -9.45
N ILE A 11 17.65 -24.39 -10.48
CA ILE A 11 17.93 -23.45 -11.58
C ILE A 11 17.82 -22.00 -11.08
N ILE A 12 16.77 -21.69 -10.31
CA ILE A 12 16.58 -20.34 -9.76
C ILE A 12 17.74 -20.01 -8.81
N GLU A 13 18.11 -20.90 -7.89
CA GLU A 13 19.26 -20.70 -6.98
C GLU A 13 20.56 -20.39 -7.74
N ARG A 14 20.84 -21.16 -8.79
CA ARG A 14 22.03 -20.94 -9.64
C ARG A 14 21.99 -19.60 -10.37
N VAL A 15 20.87 -19.29 -11.03
CA VAL A 15 20.71 -18.02 -11.77
C VAL A 15 20.83 -16.81 -10.84
N VAL A 16 20.26 -16.91 -9.63
CA VAL A 16 20.38 -15.86 -8.61
C VAL A 16 21.82 -15.73 -8.13
N ALA A 17 22.51 -16.86 -7.89
CA ALA A 17 23.93 -16.83 -7.48
C ALA A 17 24.82 -16.22 -8.55
N ASP A 18 24.67 -16.63 -9.83
CA ASP A 18 25.39 -16.07 -10.96
C ASP A 18 25.11 -14.58 -11.13
N GLY A 19 23.84 -14.16 -11.02
CA GLY A 19 23.44 -12.76 -11.07
C GLY A 19 24.06 -11.91 -9.97
N ARG A 20 24.11 -12.41 -8.74
CA ARG A 20 24.75 -11.74 -7.59
C ARG A 20 26.28 -11.65 -7.74
N ALA A 21 26.89 -12.65 -8.35
CA ALA A 21 28.35 -12.63 -8.63
C ALA A 21 28.72 -11.61 -9.71
N ALA A 22 27.80 -11.35 -10.64
CA ALA A 22 28.03 -10.44 -11.77
C ALA A 22 27.68 -8.96 -11.46
N HIS A 23 26.77 -8.72 -10.51
CA HIS A 23 26.26 -7.38 -10.22
C HIS A 23 26.04 -7.20 -8.72
N ASP A 24 26.47 -6.06 -8.20
CA ASP A 24 26.14 -5.66 -6.83
C ASP A 24 24.62 -5.30 -6.75
N PRO A 25 23.81 -6.06 -5.99
CA PRO A 25 22.37 -5.82 -5.90
C PRO A 25 22.03 -4.51 -5.22
N PHE A 26 22.99 -3.91 -4.50
CA PHE A 26 22.81 -2.70 -3.70
C PHE A 26 23.41 -1.45 -4.36
N ALA A 27 23.95 -1.59 -5.59
CA ALA A 27 24.52 -0.46 -6.28
C ALA A 27 23.46 0.56 -6.68
N GLY A 28 23.67 1.83 -6.31
CA GLY A 28 22.81 2.95 -6.72
C GLY A 28 21.44 3.00 -6.05
N LEU A 29 21.25 2.36 -4.90
CA LEU A 29 20.01 2.44 -4.15
C LEU A 29 19.80 3.84 -3.57
N VAL A 30 18.72 4.49 -3.99
CA VAL A 30 18.31 5.83 -3.54
C VAL A 30 16.90 5.81 -2.97
N ARG A 31 15.99 5.07 -3.58
CA ARG A 31 14.59 4.98 -3.18
C ARG A 31 14.20 3.51 -3.01
N ILE A 32 13.87 3.14 -1.80
CA ILE A 32 13.53 1.75 -1.46
C ILE A 32 12.12 1.62 -0.92
N GLY A 33 11.48 0.49 -1.19
CA GLY A 33 10.22 0.09 -0.59
C GLY A 33 10.43 -1.08 0.36
N ILE A 34 9.82 -1.03 1.53
CA ILE A 34 9.80 -2.10 2.52
C ILE A 34 8.37 -2.61 2.64
N ASP A 35 8.18 -3.92 2.47
CA ASP A 35 6.87 -4.57 2.61
C ASP A 35 7.01 -5.93 3.31
N GLU A 36 5.88 -6.42 3.82
CA GLU A 36 5.78 -7.68 4.52
C GLU A 36 4.83 -8.63 3.81
N ILE A 37 5.35 -9.76 3.36
CA ILE A 37 4.56 -10.76 2.64
C ILE A 37 4.29 -11.95 3.54
N SER A 38 3.01 -12.27 3.79
CA SER A 38 2.63 -13.53 4.41
C SER A 38 2.66 -14.65 3.37
N TYR A 39 3.57 -15.62 3.51
CA TYR A 39 3.79 -16.67 2.51
C TYR A 39 3.25 -18.05 2.89
N THR A 40 2.84 -18.23 4.15
CA THR A 40 2.21 -19.50 4.59
C THR A 40 1.09 -19.24 5.60
N ARG A 41 0.18 -20.22 5.72
CA ARG A 41 -0.80 -20.26 6.81
C ARG A 41 -0.05 -20.35 8.15
N GLY A 42 -0.44 -19.57 9.15
CA GLY A 42 0.22 -19.56 10.47
C GLY A 42 1.16 -18.36 10.69
N GLN A 43 0.90 -17.26 10.03
CA GLN A 43 1.59 -15.96 10.28
C GLN A 43 3.11 -16.01 10.09
N ARG A 44 3.58 -16.70 9.06
CA ARG A 44 4.98 -16.61 8.66
C ARG A 44 5.13 -15.49 7.63
N TYR A 45 5.99 -14.56 7.93
CA TYR A 45 6.22 -13.38 7.12
C TYR A 45 7.62 -13.37 6.53
N LEU A 46 7.72 -12.76 5.35
CA LEU A 46 8.96 -12.32 4.74
C LEU A 46 8.96 -10.80 4.77
N THR A 47 10.00 -10.21 5.29
CA THR A 47 10.30 -8.79 5.03
C THR A 47 11.01 -8.72 3.68
N VAL A 48 10.49 -7.91 2.77
CA VAL A 48 11.01 -7.74 1.42
C VAL A 48 11.39 -6.28 1.18
N LEU A 49 12.47 -6.07 0.45
CA LEU A 49 12.88 -4.75 0.01
C LEU A 49 12.98 -4.69 -1.50
N VAL A 50 12.43 -3.62 -2.06
CA VAL A 50 12.43 -3.35 -3.50
C VAL A 50 13.12 -2.03 -3.79
N ASP A 51 13.77 -1.96 -4.93
CA ASP A 51 14.29 -0.71 -5.48
C ASP A 51 13.20 -0.07 -6.35
N HIS A 52 12.77 1.13 -6.00
CA HIS A 52 11.72 1.84 -6.74
C HIS A 52 12.16 2.31 -8.12
N GLU A 53 13.45 2.53 -8.33
CA GLU A 53 13.96 2.98 -9.63
C GLU A 53 13.92 1.85 -10.67
N SER A 54 14.34 0.66 -10.28
CA SER A 54 14.39 -0.50 -11.17
C SER A 54 13.20 -1.44 -11.06
N GLY A 55 12.38 -1.32 -10.00
CA GLY A 55 11.31 -2.25 -9.67
C GLY A 55 11.79 -3.64 -9.23
N ARG A 56 13.09 -3.79 -8.91
CA ARG A 56 13.66 -5.09 -8.54
C ARG A 56 13.52 -5.37 -7.05
N LEU A 57 13.26 -6.64 -6.74
CA LEU A 57 13.46 -7.18 -5.39
C LEU A 57 14.96 -7.26 -5.10
N ILE A 58 15.43 -6.49 -4.14
CA ILE A 58 16.85 -6.39 -3.77
C ILE A 58 17.23 -7.29 -2.61
N TRP A 59 16.29 -7.51 -1.68
CA TRP A 59 16.52 -8.35 -0.51
C TRP A 59 15.21 -8.93 0.02
N ALA A 60 15.30 -10.09 0.68
CA ALA A 60 14.20 -10.70 1.41
C ALA A 60 14.76 -11.57 2.53
N ALA A 61 14.10 -11.56 3.70
CA ALA A 61 14.40 -12.45 4.79
C ALA A 61 13.13 -12.87 5.55
N ILE A 62 13.23 -14.05 6.19
CA ILE A 62 12.16 -14.55 7.05
C ILE A 62 12.16 -13.75 8.34
N GLY A 63 11.02 -13.17 8.67
CA GLY A 63 10.82 -12.40 9.89
C GLY A 63 9.93 -11.19 9.63
N ARG A 64 9.47 -10.58 10.72
CA ARG A 64 8.66 -9.37 10.76
C ARG A 64 8.99 -8.62 12.05
N ASP A 65 10.25 -8.20 12.17
CA ASP A 65 10.75 -7.55 13.37
C ASP A 65 11.94 -6.65 13.06
N LYS A 66 12.30 -5.82 14.06
CA LYS A 66 13.42 -4.88 13.97
C LYS A 66 14.74 -5.57 13.65
N ALA A 67 14.97 -6.77 14.20
CA ALA A 67 16.23 -7.49 14.00
C ALA A 67 16.40 -7.94 12.55
N THR A 68 15.30 -8.45 11.95
CA THR A 68 15.26 -8.83 10.53
C THR A 68 15.60 -7.64 9.63
N LEU A 69 14.97 -6.50 9.85
CA LEU A 69 15.20 -5.31 9.02
C LEU A 69 16.59 -4.70 9.26
N ARG A 70 17.10 -4.69 10.49
CA ARG A 70 18.48 -4.27 10.78
C ARG A 70 19.49 -5.13 10.02
N GLY A 71 19.26 -6.45 9.92
CA GLY A 71 20.11 -7.33 9.14
C GLY A 71 20.28 -6.93 7.68
N PHE A 72 19.28 -6.29 7.06
CA PHE A 72 19.44 -5.69 5.75
C PHE A 72 20.38 -4.47 5.78
N PHE A 73 20.19 -3.55 6.70
CA PHE A 73 21.03 -2.35 6.78
C PHE A 73 22.46 -2.65 7.17
N ASP A 74 22.69 -3.70 7.98
CA ASP A 74 24.03 -4.21 8.29
C ASP A 74 24.72 -4.74 7.02
N LEU A 75 24.00 -5.42 6.14
CA LEU A 75 24.50 -5.88 4.84
C LEU A 75 24.74 -4.74 3.86
N LEU A 76 23.86 -3.74 3.86
CA LEU A 76 23.97 -2.55 2.98
C LEU A 76 25.19 -1.72 3.36
N GLY A 77 25.46 -1.59 4.65
CA GLY A 77 26.51 -0.77 5.23
C GLY A 77 26.10 0.69 5.43
N GLU A 78 26.75 1.34 6.39
CA GLU A 78 26.41 2.69 6.84
C GLU A 78 26.50 3.75 5.72
N ASP A 79 27.54 3.68 4.90
CA ASP A 79 27.76 4.67 3.83
C ASP A 79 26.67 4.63 2.77
N ARG A 80 26.19 3.43 2.41
CA ARG A 80 25.09 3.28 1.45
C ARG A 80 23.73 3.59 2.07
N SER A 81 23.55 3.25 3.33
CA SER A 81 22.32 3.59 4.07
C SER A 81 22.09 5.10 4.14
N LYS A 82 23.16 5.89 4.27
CA LYS A 82 23.12 7.36 4.23
C LYS A 82 22.78 7.95 2.85
N GLN A 83 22.93 7.16 1.78
CA GLN A 83 22.57 7.58 0.42
C GLN A 83 21.09 7.38 0.10
N ILE A 84 20.37 6.62 0.93
CA ILE A 84 18.94 6.44 0.77
C ILE A 84 18.23 7.78 1.06
N GLU A 85 17.45 8.26 0.09
CA GLU A 85 16.69 9.51 0.18
C GLU A 85 15.23 9.29 0.55
N VAL A 86 14.64 8.17 0.08
CA VAL A 86 13.24 7.86 0.31
C VAL A 86 13.07 6.40 0.68
N VAL A 87 12.32 6.16 1.75
CA VAL A 87 11.87 4.83 2.14
C VAL A 87 10.35 4.83 2.17
N SER A 88 9.70 3.99 1.37
CA SER A 88 8.27 3.73 1.48
C SER A 88 8.03 2.46 2.30
N ALA A 89 7.06 2.50 3.20
CA ALA A 89 6.68 1.34 4.01
C ALA A 89 5.19 1.41 4.40
N ASP A 90 4.69 0.33 4.99
CA ASP A 90 3.44 0.42 5.75
C ASP A 90 3.63 1.35 6.97
N GLY A 91 2.55 1.74 7.62
CA GLY A 91 2.61 2.63 8.79
C GLY A 91 3.12 1.98 10.07
N ALA A 92 3.88 0.88 10.02
CA ALA A 92 4.38 0.18 11.19
C ALA A 92 5.49 0.95 11.89
N GLU A 93 5.28 1.29 13.16
CA GLU A 93 6.23 2.09 13.96
C GLU A 93 7.61 1.43 14.08
N TRP A 94 7.66 0.10 14.18
CA TRP A 94 8.93 -0.63 14.28
C TRP A 94 9.81 -0.48 13.02
N ILE A 95 9.21 -0.37 11.82
CA ILE A 95 9.93 -0.07 10.57
C ILE A 95 10.46 1.36 10.62
N ALA A 96 9.60 2.30 11.02
CA ALA A 96 9.97 3.70 11.14
C ALA A 96 11.17 3.92 12.08
N ASP A 97 11.22 3.19 13.20
CA ASP A 97 12.33 3.27 14.15
C ASP A 97 13.64 2.81 13.51
N VAL A 98 13.64 1.64 12.85
CA VAL A 98 14.86 1.10 12.21
C VAL A 98 15.31 2.01 11.06
N VAL A 99 14.39 2.53 10.26
CA VAL A 99 14.72 3.45 9.16
C VAL A 99 15.33 4.75 9.68
N ARG A 100 14.80 5.33 10.76
CA ARG A 100 15.38 6.55 11.37
C ARG A 100 16.81 6.31 11.89
N GLU A 101 17.06 5.12 12.45
CA GLU A 101 18.39 4.74 12.92
C GLU A 101 19.37 4.53 11.76
N ALA A 102 18.98 3.79 10.73
CA ALA A 102 19.86 3.35 9.66
C ALA A 102 20.00 4.38 8.52
N CYS A 103 18.97 5.13 8.21
CA CYS A 103 18.89 6.07 7.09
C CYS A 103 18.56 7.49 7.58
N PRO A 104 19.48 8.18 8.24
CA PRO A 104 19.21 9.49 8.87
C PRO A 104 18.81 10.57 7.86
N ASN A 105 19.18 10.40 6.58
CA ASN A 105 18.88 11.36 5.51
C ASN A 105 17.60 11.03 4.75
N ALA A 106 16.99 9.88 5.01
CA ALA A 106 15.83 9.42 4.26
C ALA A 106 14.53 10.05 4.74
N THR A 107 13.66 10.37 3.79
CA THR A 107 12.26 10.68 4.06
C THR A 107 11.47 9.38 4.08
N LEU A 108 10.87 9.05 5.22
CA LEU A 108 9.95 7.93 5.33
C LEU A 108 8.57 8.36 4.82
N VAL A 109 8.03 7.62 3.87
CA VAL A 109 6.69 7.84 3.31
C VAL A 109 5.83 6.60 3.50
N ILE A 110 4.54 6.80 3.70
CA ILE A 110 3.59 5.70 3.78
C ILE A 110 3.29 5.22 2.36
N ASP A 111 3.32 3.91 2.14
CA ASP A 111 2.96 3.31 0.87
C ASP A 111 1.51 3.67 0.50
N ALA A 112 1.35 4.17 -0.73
CA ALA A 112 0.06 4.61 -1.26
C ALA A 112 -1.01 3.50 -1.22
N PHE A 113 -0.63 2.23 -1.41
CA PHE A 113 -1.57 1.10 -1.31
C PHE A 113 -2.18 1.01 0.09
N HIS A 114 -1.38 1.17 1.15
CA HIS A 114 -1.86 1.13 2.53
C HIS A 114 -2.78 2.31 2.84
N VAL A 115 -2.46 3.51 2.35
CA VAL A 115 -3.33 4.70 2.50
C VAL A 115 -4.70 4.46 1.85
N VAL A 116 -4.73 3.92 0.63
CA VAL A 116 -5.97 3.59 -0.08
C VAL A 116 -6.73 2.47 0.65
N SER A 117 -6.02 1.45 1.17
CA SER A 117 -6.63 0.37 1.95
C SER A 117 -7.33 0.91 3.19
N TRP A 118 -6.67 1.75 3.98
CA TRP A 118 -7.27 2.37 5.17
C TRP A 118 -8.47 3.25 4.84
N ALA A 119 -8.38 4.03 3.78
CA ALA A 119 -9.51 4.85 3.32
C ALA A 119 -10.72 4.01 2.92
N THR A 120 -10.49 2.90 2.21
CA THR A 120 -11.57 1.99 1.79
C THR A 120 -12.14 1.20 2.95
N GLU A 121 -11.33 0.82 3.95
CA GLU A 121 -11.79 0.19 5.19
C GLU A 121 -12.67 1.13 6.02
N ALA A 122 -12.23 2.37 6.22
CA ALA A 122 -13.01 3.39 6.92
C ALA A 122 -14.34 3.65 6.22
N LEU A 123 -14.34 3.74 4.89
CA LEU A 123 -15.55 3.89 4.09
C LEU A 123 -16.52 2.70 4.24
N ASP A 124 -15.97 1.47 4.30
CA ASP A 124 -16.80 0.26 4.51
C ASP A 124 -17.35 0.20 5.94
N GLU A 125 -16.63 0.71 6.92
CA GLU A 125 -17.10 0.81 8.30
C GLU A 125 -18.32 1.73 8.40
N VAL A 126 -18.23 2.95 7.86
CA VAL A 126 -19.36 3.89 7.78
C VAL A 126 -20.54 3.28 7.03
N ARG A 127 -20.29 2.61 5.89
CA ARG A 127 -21.35 1.91 5.16
C ARG A 127 -22.05 0.86 6.02
N ARG A 128 -21.29 0.08 6.81
CA ARG A 128 -21.84 -0.95 7.72
C ARG A 128 -22.65 -0.35 8.84
N GLU A 129 -22.21 0.77 9.41
CA GLU A 129 -22.96 1.49 10.44
C GLU A 129 -24.32 1.97 9.92
N VAL A 130 -24.33 2.67 8.77
CA VAL A 130 -25.56 3.16 8.12
C VAL A 130 -26.46 2.00 7.72
N TRP A 131 -25.90 0.91 7.21
CA TRP A 131 -26.66 -0.31 6.90
C TRP A 131 -27.33 -0.93 8.15
N ASN A 132 -26.59 -1.01 9.26
CA ASN A 132 -27.13 -1.51 10.53
C ASN A 132 -28.22 -0.61 11.09
N ALA A 133 -28.06 0.71 11.00
CA ALA A 133 -29.09 1.69 11.37
C ALA A 133 -30.37 1.49 10.53
N ALA A 134 -30.24 1.47 9.20
CA ALA A 134 -31.36 1.25 8.29
C ALA A 134 -32.12 -0.07 8.56
N ARG A 135 -31.41 -1.11 8.99
CA ARG A 135 -32.04 -2.39 9.38
C ARG A 135 -32.84 -2.26 10.68
N ARG A 136 -32.29 -1.57 11.68
CA ARG A 136 -33.00 -1.33 12.97
C ARG A 136 -34.26 -0.51 12.78
N ASP A 137 -34.17 0.49 11.88
CA ASP A 137 -35.29 1.40 11.58
C ASP A 137 -36.31 0.80 10.61
N GLY A 138 -36.19 -0.47 10.26
CA GLY A 138 -37.11 -1.17 9.37
C GLY A 138 -37.01 -0.77 7.87
N MET A 139 -36.03 0.03 7.49
CA MET A 139 -35.83 0.51 6.12
C MET A 139 -35.17 -0.56 5.22
N ARG A 140 -35.88 -1.68 5.00
CA ARG A 140 -35.37 -2.87 4.32
C ARG A 140 -34.84 -2.60 2.90
N ALA A 141 -35.52 -1.75 2.14
CA ALA A 141 -35.10 -1.40 0.77
C ALA A 141 -33.75 -0.68 0.78
N HIS A 142 -33.59 0.34 1.63
CA HIS A 142 -32.38 1.10 1.79
C HIS A 142 -31.22 0.23 2.33
N ALA A 143 -31.47 -0.63 3.29
CA ALA A 143 -30.48 -1.59 3.78
C ALA A 143 -30.00 -2.54 2.67
N LYS A 144 -30.90 -2.99 1.77
CA LYS A 144 -30.52 -3.83 0.62
C LYS A 144 -29.61 -3.09 -0.38
N GLU A 145 -29.87 -1.82 -0.62
CA GLU A 145 -29.04 -0.97 -1.48
C GLU A 145 -27.66 -0.77 -0.86
N LEU A 146 -27.57 -0.40 0.41
CA LEU A 146 -26.29 -0.22 1.15
C LEU A 146 -25.45 -1.49 1.18
N LYS A 147 -26.07 -2.66 1.32
CA LYS A 147 -25.36 -3.94 1.22
C LYS A 147 -24.74 -4.15 -0.16
N GLY A 148 -25.43 -3.74 -1.22
CA GLY A 148 -25.04 -3.96 -2.61
C GLY A 148 -24.03 -2.94 -3.17
N CYS A 149 -23.78 -1.80 -2.48
CA CYS A 149 -22.94 -0.74 -3.01
C CYS A 149 -21.44 -0.83 -2.61
N ARG A 150 -21.02 -1.78 -1.77
CA ARG A 150 -19.67 -1.90 -1.26
C ARG A 150 -18.60 -1.72 -2.33
N PHE A 151 -18.64 -2.53 -3.38
CA PHE A 151 -17.63 -2.48 -4.44
C PHE A 151 -17.78 -1.28 -5.38
N ALA A 152 -18.92 -0.63 -5.39
CA ALA A 152 -19.11 0.61 -6.14
C ALA A 152 -18.46 1.80 -5.44
N LEU A 153 -18.45 1.80 -4.09
CA LEU A 153 -17.81 2.84 -3.29
C LEU A 153 -16.28 2.81 -3.37
N TRP A 154 -15.69 1.69 -3.79
CA TRP A 154 -14.23 1.52 -3.92
C TRP A 154 -13.70 1.80 -5.32
N LYS A 155 -14.59 2.14 -6.25
CA LYS A 155 -14.23 2.41 -7.64
C LYS A 155 -14.24 3.89 -7.93
N ASN A 156 -13.38 4.29 -8.87
CA ASN A 156 -13.53 5.62 -9.46
C ASN A 156 -14.87 5.72 -10.23
N PRO A 157 -15.46 6.90 -10.33
CA PRO A 157 -16.73 7.10 -11.05
C PRO A 157 -16.74 6.55 -12.48
N GLU A 158 -15.61 6.68 -13.19
CA GLU A 158 -15.39 6.21 -14.57
C GLU A 158 -15.36 4.67 -14.68
N ASP A 159 -14.99 3.97 -13.60
CA ASP A 159 -14.90 2.51 -13.55
C ASP A 159 -16.20 1.84 -13.14
N LEU A 160 -17.24 2.63 -12.86
CA LEU A 160 -18.54 2.11 -12.45
C LEU A 160 -19.29 1.49 -13.65
N THR A 161 -19.78 0.27 -13.45
CA THR A 161 -20.70 -0.33 -14.44
C THR A 161 -22.05 0.38 -14.44
N ALA A 162 -22.78 0.35 -15.56
CA ALA A 162 -24.13 0.93 -15.66
C ALA A 162 -25.06 0.47 -14.52
N ARG A 163 -24.95 -0.81 -14.10
CA ARG A 163 -25.67 -1.36 -12.95
C ARG A 163 -25.22 -0.78 -11.61
N GLN A 164 -23.96 -0.43 -11.45
CA GLN A 164 -23.45 0.22 -10.24
C GLN A 164 -23.88 1.67 -10.18
N VAL A 165 -23.80 2.40 -11.29
CA VAL A 165 -24.30 3.78 -11.41
C VAL A 165 -25.79 3.86 -11.06
N SER A 166 -26.62 2.95 -11.58
CA SER A 166 -28.06 2.94 -11.29
C SER A 166 -28.40 2.60 -9.85
N ARG A 167 -27.54 1.88 -9.13
CA ARG A 167 -27.74 1.45 -7.73
C ARG A 167 -27.11 2.40 -6.71
N SER A 168 -25.98 3.03 -7.07
CA SER A 168 -25.19 3.79 -6.10
C SER A 168 -25.78 5.15 -5.72
N TRP A 169 -26.81 5.65 -6.45
CA TRP A 169 -27.39 6.95 -6.12
C TRP A 169 -28.86 7.11 -6.51
N PRO A 170 -29.82 6.57 -5.76
CA PRO A 170 -31.25 6.84 -5.99
C PRO A 170 -31.64 8.30 -5.75
N GLY A 171 -30.84 9.06 -5.00
CA GLY A 171 -31.09 10.46 -4.64
C GLY A 171 -30.64 11.51 -5.63
N SER A 172 -29.79 11.17 -6.61
CA SER A 172 -29.26 12.16 -7.55
C SER A 172 -30.28 12.66 -8.62
N ARG A 173 -31.40 11.96 -8.78
CA ARG A 173 -32.41 12.33 -9.76
C ARG A 173 -33.47 13.36 -9.30
N ARG A 174 -33.44 13.75 -8.02
CA ARG A 174 -34.41 14.72 -7.52
C ARG A 174 -33.83 15.60 -6.44
N ARG A 175 -33.01 16.56 -6.83
CA ARG A 175 -32.94 17.87 -6.15
C ARG A 175 -32.08 18.80 -6.97
N THR A 176 -32.71 19.52 -7.87
CA THR A 176 -32.27 20.83 -8.32
C THR A 176 -32.17 21.73 -7.07
N GLY A 177 -30.96 22.14 -6.68
CA GLY A 177 -30.76 23.20 -5.69
C GLY A 177 -30.25 22.75 -4.32
N SER A 178 -29.11 22.20 -4.24
CA SER A 178 -28.00 22.33 -3.29
C SER A 178 -27.10 21.12 -3.40
N SER A 179 -26.01 21.34 -4.09
CA SER A 179 -24.95 20.38 -4.34
C SER A 179 -24.11 20.24 -3.08
N ILE A 180 -24.33 19.19 -2.31
CA ILE A 180 -23.27 18.59 -1.51
C ILE A 180 -23.10 17.18 -2.07
N ALA A 181 -22.52 17.12 -3.24
CA ALA A 181 -22.00 15.85 -3.77
C ALA A 181 -20.73 15.52 -2.99
N PRO A 182 -20.47 14.25 -2.62
CA PRO A 182 -19.18 13.83 -2.10
C PRO A 182 -18.10 13.76 -3.20
N THR A 183 -18.21 14.60 -4.22
CA THR A 183 -17.25 14.79 -5.30
C THR A 183 -15.96 15.48 -4.85
N CYS A 184 -15.85 15.90 -3.58
CA CYS A 184 -14.65 16.57 -3.08
C CYS A 184 -13.45 15.66 -2.77
N TRP A 185 -13.59 14.33 -2.78
CA TRP A 185 -12.47 13.46 -2.40
C TRP A 185 -11.67 12.89 -3.58
N PHE A 186 -12.21 12.84 -4.78
CA PHE A 186 -11.54 12.20 -5.92
C PHE A 186 -11.22 13.10 -7.13
N ASN A 187 -11.63 14.36 -7.12
CA ASN A 187 -11.30 15.30 -8.22
C ASN A 187 -10.13 16.21 -7.82
N ARG A 188 -8.94 15.65 -7.59
CA ARG A 188 -7.70 16.41 -7.71
C ARG A 188 -7.12 16.15 -9.09
N PRO A 189 -6.99 17.18 -9.93
CA PRO A 189 -6.27 17.03 -11.19
C PRO A 189 -4.82 16.63 -10.89
N SER A 190 -4.30 15.73 -11.70
CA SER A 190 -2.94 15.19 -11.66
C SER A 190 -1.80 16.24 -11.69
N SER A 191 -2.14 17.53 -11.80
CA SER A 191 -1.20 18.64 -11.83
C SER A 191 -0.71 19.13 -10.47
N LEU A 192 -1.18 18.57 -9.34
CA LEU A 192 -0.77 18.99 -7.99
C LEU A 192 0.22 18.04 -7.29
N LEU A 193 0.79 17.09 -8.00
CA LEU A 193 1.85 16.23 -7.48
C LEU A 193 3.26 16.84 -7.59
N HIS A 194 3.38 18.11 -7.97
CA HIS A 194 4.67 18.76 -8.23
C HIS A 194 4.86 20.07 -7.50
N GLU A 195 4.53 20.17 -6.19
CA GLU A 195 5.09 21.24 -5.37
C GLU A 195 5.46 20.72 -3.97
N PRO A 196 6.71 20.87 -3.52
CA PRO A 196 7.10 20.59 -2.15
C PRO A 196 6.59 21.75 -1.26
N ARG A 197 5.54 21.50 -0.49
CA ARG A 197 5.18 22.42 0.59
C ARG A 197 6.04 22.17 1.81
N THR A 198 7.02 23.04 1.98
CA THR A 198 7.70 23.33 3.25
C THR A 198 6.69 23.67 4.35
N ASN A 199 6.98 23.15 5.55
CA ASN A 199 6.38 23.49 6.85
C ASN A 199 4.98 22.94 7.16
N LEU A 200 4.98 21.76 7.77
CA LEU A 200 4.06 21.49 8.86
C LEU A 200 4.87 20.91 10.03
N ARG A 201 5.08 21.75 11.04
CA ARG A 201 5.52 21.32 12.37
C ARG A 201 4.44 20.40 12.91
N SER A 202 4.80 19.19 13.23
CA SER A 202 3.96 18.24 13.95
C SER A 202 3.91 18.63 15.43
N PRO A 203 2.73 18.56 16.06
CA PRO A 203 2.62 18.43 17.49
C PRO A 203 2.38 16.95 17.80
N TRP A 204 3.46 16.21 18.04
CA TRP A 204 3.49 15.00 18.91
C TRP A 204 4.93 14.78 19.35
#